data_f29533f25a5bdf0ce7879025d7bac7eb
#
_entry.id   f29533f25a5bdf0ce7879025d7bac7eb
#
_cell.length_a   1.000
_cell.length_b   1.000
_cell.length_c   1.000
_cell.angle_alpha   90.00
_cell.angle_beta   90.00
_cell.angle_gamma   90.00
#
_symmetry.space_group_name_H-M   'P 1'
#
loop_
_entity.id
_entity.type
_entity.pdbx_description
1 polymer ?
#
loop_
_entity_poly.entity_id
_entity_poly.type
_entity_poly.pdbx_seq_one_letter_code
_entity_poly.pdbx_strand_id
1 'polypeptide(L)'
;LSVGELVQILDQSQPRVSRHVRILDEAGLLERRKEGSWVFLRPGAVLEDGRLTSLLKEADVTQAKAFQKDLARLDEVRNARTHMAAAYFAAHAEEWDFLRSLHVADSEVEAKIAQILHSAPLGRVLDVGTGTGRIVELFAESASHFVAVDNSPEMLRLARAKIANLSPEIANKVDIKLGDFNMLPVADGEFDTVIFHQVLHYAQHPEAVIAEAIRTIAPGGRLVIVD
;
A
#
# COMPACT_ATOMS: atom_id res chain seq x y z
N LEU A 1 6.07 0.29 13.49
CA LEU A 1 7.03 -0.78 13.85
C LEU A 1 6.58 -1.46 15.14
N SER A 2 6.83 -2.77 15.25
CA SER A 2 6.67 -3.49 16.51
C SER A 2 7.91 -3.36 17.40
N VAL A 3 7.76 -3.64 18.70
CA VAL A 3 8.91 -3.68 19.65
C VAL A 3 9.94 -4.73 19.22
N GLY A 4 9.50 -5.88 18.70
CA GLY A 4 10.39 -6.92 18.19
C GLY A 4 11.24 -6.47 17.01
N GLU A 5 10.67 -5.72 16.09
CA GLU A 5 11.40 -5.14 14.97
C GLU A 5 12.39 -4.07 15.43
N LEU A 6 12.03 -3.21 16.40
CA LEU A 6 12.99 -2.27 16.96
C LEU A 6 14.18 -2.96 17.61
N VAL A 7 14.00 -4.12 18.25
CA VAL A 7 15.09 -4.94 18.78
C VAL A 7 16.07 -5.33 17.67
N GLN A 8 15.56 -5.77 16.53
CA GLN A 8 16.37 -6.13 15.35
C GLN A 8 17.07 -4.90 14.75
N ILE A 9 16.34 -3.82 14.53
CA ILE A 9 16.84 -2.58 13.90
C ILE A 9 17.96 -1.98 14.75
N LEU A 10 17.73 -1.82 16.05
CA LEU A 10 18.68 -1.20 16.97
C LEU A 10 19.80 -2.13 17.44
N ASP A 11 19.74 -3.43 17.11
CA ASP A 11 20.68 -4.44 17.57
C ASP A 11 20.88 -4.41 19.10
N GLN A 12 19.76 -4.33 19.81
CA GLN A 12 19.74 -4.22 21.26
C GLN A 12 18.86 -5.28 21.90
N SER A 13 19.12 -5.59 23.17
CA SER A 13 18.29 -6.57 23.89
C SER A 13 16.86 -6.07 24.08
N GLN A 14 15.91 -6.99 24.02
CA GLN A 14 14.48 -6.68 24.19
C GLN A 14 14.16 -5.95 25.52
N PRO A 15 14.77 -6.29 26.69
CA PRO A 15 14.51 -5.55 27.92
C PRO A 15 14.94 -4.08 27.83
N ARG A 16 16.08 -3.81 27.15
CA ARG A 16 16.58 -2.45 26.96
C ARG A 16 15.65 -1.64 26.06
N VAL A 17 15.26 -2.17 24.91
CA VAL A 17 14.33 -1.52 23.98
C VAL A 17 12.98 -1.29 24.66
N SER A 18 12.44 -2.29 25.33
CA SER A 18 11.14 -2.17 26.04
C SER A 18 11.16 -1.09 27.14
N ARG A 19 12.30 -0.95 27.85
CA ARG A 19 12.45 0.13 28.85
C ARG A 19 12.44 1.51 28.20
N HIS A 20 13.18 1.70 27.08
CA HIS A 20 13.20 2.99 26.39
C HIS A 20 11.84 3.32 25.76
N VAL A 21 11.18 2.35 25.16
CA VAL A 21 9.81 2.49 24.64
C VAL A 21 8.86 2.95 25.73
N ARG A 22 8.93 2.39 26.95
CA ARG A 22 8.09 2.82 28.05
C ARG A 22 8.36 4.27 28.47
N ILE A 23 9.63 4.68 28.56
CA ILE A 23 10.00 6.06 28.90
C ILE A 23 9.47 7.04 27.86
N LEU A 24 9.58 6.71 26.56
CA LEU A 24 9.10 7.55 25.46
C LEU A 24 7.56 7.62 25.43
N ASP A 25 6.89 6.53 25.75
CA ASP A 25 5.43 6.44 25.87
C ASP A 25 4.92 7.31 27.07
N GLU A 26 5.55 7.18 28.22
CA GLU A 26 5.26 8.01 29.41
C GLU A 26 5.50 9.51 29.14
N ALA A 27 6.43 9.85 28.27
CA ALA A 27 6.71 11.23 27.85
C ALA A 27 5.81 11.72 26.68
N GLY A 28 4.89 10.90 26.18
CA GLY A 28 4.01 11.25 25.06
C GLY A 28 4.71 11.34 23.69
N LEU A 29 5.97 10.88 23.59
CA LEU A 29 6.74 10.85 22.35
C LEU A 29 6.40 9.65 21.46
N LEU A 30 5.94 8.56 22.08
CA LEU A 30 5.43 7.37 21.40
C LEU A 30 4.07 7.00 21.98
N GLU A 31 3.30 6.28 21.18
CA GLU A 31 2.10 5.57 21.63
C GLU A 31 2.24 4.09 21.35
N ARG A 32 1.79 3.26 22.29
CA ARG A 32 1.80 1.81 22.18
C ARG A 32 0.41 1.28 21.90
N ARG A 33 0.26 0.51 20.85
CA ARG A 33 -0.96 -0.22 20.54
C ARG A 33 -0.70 -1.72 20.63
N LYS A 34 -1.40 -2.37 21.53
CA LYS A 34 -1.32 -3.83 21.71
C LYS A 34 -2.31 -4.51 20.76
N GLU A 35 -1.82 -5.44 19.95
CA GLU A 35 -2.62 -6.27 19.06
C GLU A 35 -2.20 -7.74 19.27
N GLY A 36 -3.00 -8.49 20.00
CA GLY A 36 -2.67 -9.86 20.42
C GLY A 36 -1.38 -9.91 21.24
N SER A 37 -0.37 -10.64 20.76
CA SER A 37 0.98 -10.72 21.36
C SER A 37 1.93 -9.62 20.88
N TRP A 38 1.54 -8.81 19.91
CA TRP A 38 2.36 -7.75 19.33
C TRP A 38 2.11 -6.41 20.00
N VAL A 39 3.15 -5.61 20.13
CA VAL A 39 3.06 -4.21 20.56
C VAL A 39 3.60 -3.34 19.44
N PHE A 40 2.71 -2.63 18.78
CA PHE A 40 3.03 -1.67 17.74
C PHE A 40 3.28 -0.29 18.33
N LEU A 41 4.15 0.47 17.67
CA LEU A 41 4.57 1.80 18.08
C LEU A 41 4.27 2.79 16.96
N ARG A 42 3.74 3.95 17.35
CA ARG A 42 3.56 5.11 16.48
C ARG A 42 4.10 6.37 17.14
N PRO A 43 4.38 7.44 16.38
CA PRO A 43 4.66 8.75 16.97
C PRO A 43 3.53 9.16 17.92
N GLY A 44 3.89 9.75 19.05
CA GLY A 44 2.93 10.30 20.00
C GLY A 44 2.63 11.77 19.69
N ALA A 45 1.61 12.32 20.34
CA ALA A 45 1.10 13.68 20.12
C ALA A 45 2.17 14.77 20.23
N VAL A 46 3.19 14.58 21.08
CA VAL A 46 4.31 15.53 21.22
C VAL A 46 5.14 15.66 19.95
N LEU A 47 5.23 14.58 19.13
CA LEU A 47 5.93 14.61 17.85
C LEU A 47 5.07 15.18 16.71
N GLU A 48 3.74 15.09 16.82
CA GLU A 48 2.80 15.64 15.85
C GLU A 48 2.80 17.17 15.82
N ASP A 49 3.15 17.83 16.94
CA ASP A 49 3.32 19.30 17.04
C ASP A 49 4.48 19.85 16.15
N GLY A 50 5.32 18.98 15.60
CA GLY A 50 6.37 19.33 14.63
C GLY A 50 7.59 20.05 15.23
N ARG A 51 7.51 20.66 16.40
CA ARG A 51 8.60 21.44 17.04
C ARG A 51 9.80 20.56 17.39
N LEU A 52 9.54 19.43 18.05
CA LEU A 52 10.60 18.49 18.41
C LEU A 52 11.17 17.81 17.18
N THR A 53 10.32 17.49 16.21
CA THR A 53 10.75 16.92 14.93
C THR A 53 11.69 17.84 14.17
N SER A 54 11.46 19.15 14.19
CA SER A 54 12.35 20.14 13.58
C SER A 54 13.70 20.20 14.31
N LEU A 55 13.70 20.22 15.64
CA LEU A 55 14.93 20.20 16.44
C LEU A 55 15.76 18.91 16.22
N LEU A 56 15.11 17.77 16.10
CA LEU A 56 15.77 16.50 15.80
C LEU A 56 16.38 16.48 14.38
N LYS A 57 15.73 17.13 13.41
CA LYS A 57 16.29 17.29 12.05
C LYS A 57 17.50 18.19 12.02
N GLU A 58 17.53 19.25 12.82
CA GLU A 58 18.66 20.18 12.94
C GLU A 58 19.88 19.55 13.65
N ALA A 59 19.64 18.56 14.51
CA ALA A 59 20.67 17.93 15.33
C ALA A 59 21.58 16.94 14.55
N ASP A 60 21.65 16.97 13.25
CA ASP A 60 22.50 16.13 12.36
C ASP A 60 22.70 14.66 12.80
N VAL A 61 21.69 14.09 13.44
CA VAL A 61 21.70 12.73 13.98
C VAL A 61 21.86 11.70 12.86
N THR A 62 21.52 12.09 11.64
CA THR A 62 21.54 11.23 10.44
C THR A 62 22.95 10.88 9.97
N GLN A 63 23.98 11.64 10.40
CA GLN A 63 25.40 11.43 10.02
C GLN A 63 26.12 10.42 10.93
N ALA A 64 25.59 10.08 12.07
CA ALA A 64 26.24 9.11 12.97
C ALA A 64 26.28 7.72 12.31
N LYS A 65 27.47 7.08 12.30
CA LYS A 65 27.65 5.72 11.73
C LYS A 65 26.69 4.68 12.31
N ALA A 66 26.31 4.82 13.59
CA ALA A 66 25.32 3.95 14.23
C ALA A 66 23.94 4.11 13.56
N PHE A 67 23.50 5.35 13.32
CA PHE A 67 22.22 5.64 12.69
C PHE A 67 22.13 5.10 11.25
N GLN A 68 23.22 5.19 10.48
CA GLN A 68 23.28 4.60 9.14
C GLN A 68 23.12 3.08 9.15
N LYS A 69 23.70 2.41 10.15
CA LYS A 69 23.49 0.97 10.33
C LYS A 69 22.05 0.62 10.70
N ASP A 70 21.43 1.43 11.56
CA ASP A 70 20.05 1.22 11.98
C ASP A 70 19.09 1.46 10.79
N LEU A 71 19.36 2.43 9.92
CA LEU A 71 18.63 2.64 8.68
C LEU A 71 18.72 1.45 7.73
N ALA A 72 19.92 0.90 7.53
CA ALA A 72 20.11 -0.29 6.70
C ALA A 72 19.31 -1.49 7.24
N ARG A 73 19.32 -1.73 8.56
CA ARG A 73 18.50 -2.78 9.18
C ARG A 73 17.01 -2.51 9.11
N LEU A 74 16.60 -1.25 9.18
CA LEU A 74 15.20 -0.85 8.96
C LEU A 74 14.73 -1.25 7.56
N ASP A 75 15.55 -1.00 6.55
CA ASP A 75 15.25 -1.39 5.17
C ASP A 75 15.21 -2.91 5.00
N GLU A 76 16.10 -3.67 5.67
CA GLU A 76 16.05 -5.13 5.70
C GLU A 76 14.73 -5.64 6.32
N VAL A 77 14.29 -5.08 7.45
CA VAL A 77 13.02 -5.45 8.11
C VAL A 77 11.83 -5.14 7.22
N ARG A 78 11.83 -3.98 6.55
CA ARG A 78 10.78 -3.58 5.60
C ARG A 78 10.72 -4.52 4.40
N ASN A 79 11.88 -4.83 3.81
CA ASN A 79 11.99 -5.77 2.69
C ASN A 79 11.49 -7.16 3.08
N ALA A 80 11.86 -7.64 4.27
CA ALA A 80 11.38 -8.94 4.76
C ALA A 80 9.85 -8.97 4.89
N ARG A 81 9.21 -7.89 5.35
CA ARG A 81 7.73 -7.78 5.38
C ARG A 81 7.12 -7.85 3.98
N THR A 82 7.69 -7.10 3.03
CA THR A 82 7.22 -7.09 1.64
C THR A 82 7.33 -8.49 1.02
N HIS A 83 8.44 -9.18 1.25
CA HIS A 83 8.61 -10.56 0.76
C HIS A 83 7.64 -11.55 1.43
N MET A 84 7.39 -11.42 2.74
CA MET A 84 6.40 -12.27 3.41
C MET A 84 4.98 -12.01 2.91
N ALA A 85 4.60 -10.76 2.67
CA ALA A 85 3.31 -10.42 2.09
C ALA A 85 3.18 -10.99 0.67
N ALA A 86 4.18 -10.82 -0.19
CA ALA A 86 4.19 -11.39 -1.53
C ALA A 86 4.08 -12.93 -1.53
N ALA A 87 4.83 -13.61 -0.65
CA ALA A 87 4.74 -15.06 -0.50
C ALA A 87 3.35 -15.50 -0.01
N TYR A 88 2.74 -14.75 0.92
CA TYR A 88 1.40 -15.02 1.39
C TYR A 88 0.36 -14.88 0.27
N PHE A 89 0.44 -13.81 -0.54
CA PHE A 89 -0.44 -13.61 -1.69
C PHE A 89 -0.28 -14.70 -2.73
N ALA A 90 0.96 -15.09 -3.04
CA ALA A 90 1.21 -16.18 -3.98
C ALA A 90 0.60 -17.51 -3.50
N ALA A 91 0.73 -17.82 -2.21
CA ALA A 91 0.20 -19.05 -1.63
C ALA A 91 -1.34 -19.09 -1.55
N HIS A 92 -1.99 -17.93 -1.38
CA HIS A 92 -3.45 -17.86 -1.14
C HIS A 92 -4.22 -17.17 -2.29
N ALA A 93 -3.59 -16.98 -3.44
CA ALA A 93 -4.19 -16.27 -4.56
C ALA A 93 -5.55 -16.88 -4.98
N GLU A 94 -5.68 -18.22 -4.99
CA GLU A 94 -6.92 -18.90 -5.38
C GLU A 94 -8.06 -18.72 -4.37
N GLU A 95 -7.73 -18.51 -3.10
CA GLU A 95 -8.70 -18.29 -2.03
C GLU A 95 -8.90 -16.81 -1.71
N TRP A 96 -8.17 -15.92 -2.40
CA TRP A 96 -8.07 -14.52 -2.05
C TRP A 96 -9.43 -13.80 -2.02
N ASP A 97 -10.26 -14.02 -3.02
CA ASP A 97 -11.58 -13.38 -3.08
C ASP A 97 -12.48 -13.81 -1.90
N PHE A 98 -12.38 -15.07 -1.47
CA PHE A 98 -13.07 -15.57 -0.29
C PHE A 98 -12.49 -14.96 0.99
N LEU A 99 -11.17 -14.95 1.16
CA LEU A 99 -10.51 -14.38 2.34
C LEU A 99 -10.83 -12.89 2.50
N ARG A 100 -10.85 -12.15 1.41
CA ARG A 100 -11.21 -10.72 1.40
C ARG A 100 -12.66 -10.52 1.86
N SER A 101 -13.60 -11.31 1.37
CA SER A 101 -15.02 -11.20 1.71
C SER A 101 -15.35 -11.45 3.19
N LEU A 102 -14.42 -12.07 3.96
CA LEU A 102 -14.60 -12.31 5.39
C LEU A 102 -14.40 -11.07 6.27
N HIS A 103 -13.70 -10.03 5.76
CA HIS A 103 -13.30 -8.88 6.57
C HIS A 103 -14.24 -7.69 6.47
N VAL A 104 -14.88 -7.48 5.32
CA VAL A 104 -15.86 -6.40 5.09
C VAL A 104 -16.94 -6.94 4.15
N ALA A 105 -18.18 -6.48 4.32
CA ALA A 105 -19.22 -6.72 3.31
C ALA A 105 -18.80 -6.02 2.01
N ASP A 106 -18.08 -6.75 1.15
CA ASP A 106 -17.54 -6.25 -0.14
C ASP A 106 -18.58 -5.43 -0.92
N SER A 107 -19.85 -5.84 -0.87
CA SER A 107 -20.95 -5.17 -1.57
C SER A 107 -21.18 -3.71 -1.14
N GLU A 108 -21.00 -3.37 0.14
CA GLU A 108 -21.18 -1.98 0.61
C GLU A 108 -20.02 -1.09 0.17
N VAL A 109 -18.80 -1.61 0.27
CA VAL A 109 -17.59 -0.90 -0.20
C VAL A 109 -17.63 -0.72 -1.71
N GLU A 110 -17.95 -1.78 -2.46
CA GLU A 110 -18.08 -1.75 -3.91
C GLU A 110 -19.18 -0.78 -4.38
N ALA A 111 -20.33 -0.76 -3.69
CA ALA A 111 -21.39 0.22 -3.98
C ALA A 111 -20.93 1.66 -3.77
N LYS A 112 -20.10 1.91 -2.70
CA LYS A 112 -19.55 3.24 -2.45
C LYS A 112 -18.50 3.63 -3.48
N ILE A 113 -17.63 2.71 -3.87
CA ILE A 113 -16.67 2.91 -4.96
C ILE A 113 -17.43 3.23 -6.26
N ALA A 114 -18.47 2.47 -6.59
CA ALA A 114 -19.30 2.71 -7.77
C ALA A 114 -19.93 4.11 -7.74
N GLN A 115 -20.46 4.54 -6.60
CA GLN A 115 -21.03 5.89 -6.44
C GLN A 115 -20.00 6.99 -6.72
N ILE A 116 -18.76 6.81 -6.23
CA ILE A 116 -17.66 7.76 -6.44
C ILE A 116 -17.22 7.75 -7.90
N LEU A 117 -17.01 6.57 -8.46
CA LEU A 117 -16.49 6.41 -9.82
C LEU A 117 -17.50 6.89 -10.88
N HIS A 118 -18.79 6.61 -10.71
CA HIS A 118 -19.83 7.03 -11.67
C HIS A 118 -20.25 8.50 -11.53
N SER A 119 -19.65 9.27 -10.61
CA SER A 119 -19.91 10.72 -10.51
C SER A 119 -19.43 11.51 -11.73
N ALA A 120 -18.51 10.96 -12.53
CA ALA A 120 -18.02 11.49 -13.79
C ALA A 120 -17.57 10.32 -14.69
N PRO A 121 -17.40 10.52 -16.02
CA PRO A 121 -16.85 9.50 -16.91
C PRO A 121 -15.52 8.96 -16.39
N LEU A 122 -15.31 7.64 -16.48
CA LEU A 122 -14.08 7.02 -16.01
C LEU A 122 -12.88 7.31 -16.92
N GLY A 123 -13.13 7.46 -18.23
CA GLY A 123 -12.07 7.62 -19.20
C GLY A 123 -11.13 6.42 -19.26
N ARG A 124 -9.82 6.69 -19.35
CA ARG A 124 -8.74 5.71 -19.23
C ARG A 124 -8.47 5.46 -17.75
N VAL A 125 -8.55 4.21 -17.33
CA VAL A 125 -8.44 3.80 -15.92
C VAL A 125 -7.14 3.05 -15.69
N LEU A 126 -6.46 3.36 -14.59
CA LEU A 126 -5.35 2.58 -14.03
C LEU A 126 -5.77 2.02 -12.67
N ASP A 127 -5.75 0.70 -12.52
CA ASP A 127 -5.95 0.00 -11.26
C ASP A 127 -4.60 -0.51 -10.73
N VAL A 128 -4.15 0.06 -9.63
CA VAL A 128 -2.85 -0.23 -9.03
C VAL A 128 -3.04 -1.22 -7.88
N GLY A 129 -2.38 -2.37 -7.98
CA GLY A 129 -2.58 -3.50 -7.08
C GLY A 129 -3.90 -4.21 -7.38
N THR A 130 -4.13 -4.52 -8.66
CA THR A 130 -5.40 -5.11 -9.12
C THR A 130 -5.74 -6.47 -8.50
N GLY A 131 -4.74 -7.17 -7.95
CA GLY A 131 -4.91 -8.51 -7.38
C GLY A 131 -5.53 -9.47 -8.39
N THR A 132 -6.63 -10.10 -8.01
CA THR A 132 -7.39 -11.02 -8.86
C THR A 132 -8.29 -10.32 -9.89
N GLY A 133 -8.20 -8.99 -10.04
CA GLY A 133 -8.92 -8.23 -11.07
C GLY A 133 -10.36 -7.84 -10.69
N ARG A 134 -10.67 -7.70 -9.39
CA ARG A 134 -12.04 -7.37 -8.97
C ARG A 134 -12.53 -6.01 -9.45
N ILE A 135 -11.70 -4.98 -9.37
CA ILE A 135 -12.03 -3.62 -9.85
C ILE A 135 -12.22 -3.61 -11.38
N VAL A 136 -11.39 -4.38 -12.11
CA VAL A 136 -11.58 -4.57 -13.55
C VAL A 136 -12.95 -5.18 -13.84
N GLU A 137 -13.31 -6.26 -13.16
CA GLU A 137 -14.59 -6.96 -13.33
C GLU A 137 -15.79 -6.02 -13.14
N LEU A 138 -15.72 -5.11 -12.16
CA LEU A 138 -16.80 -4.19 -11.82
C LEU A 138 -16.90 -2.98 -12.77
N PHE A 139 -15.78 -2.47 -13.29
CA PHE A 139 -15.75 -1.14 -13.91
C PHE A 139 -15.19 -1.10 -15.33
N ALA A 140 -14.63 -2.19 -15.87
CA ALA A 140 -14.07 -2.17 -17.22
C ALA A 140 -15.09 -1.83 -18.31
N GLU A 141 -16.36 -2.19 -18.12
CA GLU A 141 -17.43 -1.84 -19.06
C GLU A 141 -17.59 -0.31 -19.22
N SER A 142 -17.49 0.42 -18.09
CA SER A 142 -17.67 1.88 -18.02
C SER A 142 -16.42 2.66 -18.43
N ALA A 143 -15.29 2.01 -18.60
CA ALA A 143 -14.03 2.64 -19.00
C ALA A 143 -13.86 2.65 -20.52
N SER A 144 -13.13 3.65 -21.04
CA SER A 144 -12.72 3.68 -22.45
C SER A 144 -11.53 2.73 -22.69
N HIS A 145 -10.65 2.59 -21.71
CA HIS A 145 -9.51 1.69 -21.66
C HIS A 145 -9.15 1.42 -20.21
N PHE A 146 -8.67 0.22 -19.89
CA PHE A 146 -8.36 -0.19 -18.53
C PHE A 146 -6.97 -0.82 -18.46
N VAL A 147 -6.11 -0.31 -17.62
CA VAL A 147 -4.81 -0.91 -17.32
C VAL A 147 -4.81 -1.40 -15.88
N ALA A 148 -4.53 -2.68 -15.68
CA ALA A 148 -4.48 -3.34 -14.39
C ALA A 148 -3.05 -3.74 -14.07
N VAL A 149 -2.48 -3.25 -12.97
CA VAL A 149 -1.09 -3.50 -12.57
C VAL A 149 -1.06 -4.24 -11.24
N ASP A 150 -0.24 -5.28 -11.16
CA ASP A 150 0.08 -5.97 -9.90
C ASP A 150 1.51 -6.51 -9.96
N ASN A 151 2.13 -6.69 -8.81
CA ASN A 151 3.48 -7.25 -8.71
C ASN A 151 3.50 -8.78 -8.51
N SER A 152 2.33 -9.43 -8.34
CA SER A 152 2.20 -10.89 -8.20
C SER A 152 1.78 -11.54 -9.53
N PRO A 153 2.64 -12.36 -10.15
CA PRO A 153 2.29 -13.14 -11.32
C PRO A 153 1.09 -14.08 -11.08
N GLU A 154 0.96 -14.60 -9.87
CA GLU A 154 -0.12 -15.52 -9.46
C GLU A 154 -1.46 -14.79 -9.46
N MET A 155 -1.53 -13.59 -8.88
CA MET A 155 -2.71 -12.74 -8.91
C MET A 155 -3.09 -12.37 -10.34
N LEU A 156 -2.13 -11.95 -11.14
CA LEU A 156 -2.37 -11.60 -12.55
C LEU A 156 -2.82 -12.80 -13.39
N ARG A 157 -2.40 -14.03 -13.07
CA ARG A 157 -2.91 -15.24 -13.72
C ARG A 157 -4.43 -15.37 -13.50
N LEU A 158 -4.89 -15.15 -12.27
CA LEU A 158 -6.31 -15.20 -11.92
C LEU A 158 -7.09 -14.02 -12.54
N ALA A 159 -6.52 -12.81 -12.51
CA ALA A 159 -7.11 -11.66 -13.17
C ALA A 159 -7.32 -11.91 -14.67
N ARG A 160 -6.31 -12.47 -15.38
CA ARG A 160 -6.44 -12.83 -16.79
C ARG A 160 -7.55 -13.85 -17.03
N ALA A 161 -7.67 -14.86 -16.16
CA ALA A 161 -8.73 -15.86 -16.26
C ALA A 161 -10.13 -15.24 -16.08
N LYS A 162 -10.30 -14.31 -15.13
CA LYS A 162 -11.57 -13.58 -14.96
C LYS A 162 -11.90 -12.70 -16.15
N ILE A 163 -10.93 -11.94 -16.66
CA ILE A 163 -11.13 -11.03 -17.79
C ILE A 163 -11.46 -11.81 -19.06
N ALA A 164 -10.87 -12.99 -19.26
CA ALA A 164 -11.22 -13.87 -20.40
C ALA A 164 -12.68 -14.35 -20.38
N ASN A 165 -13.35 -14.30 -19.23
CA ASN A 165 -14.78 -14.62 -19.09
C ASN A 165 -15.70 -13.40 -19.34
N LEU A 166 -15.15 -12.20 -19.50
CA LEU A 166 -15.92 -11.01 -19.86
C LEU A 166 -16.25 -11.05 -21.36
N SER A 167 -17.16 -10.17 -21.80
CA SER A 167 -17.41 -10.06 -23.23
C SER A 167 -16.16 -9.65 -24.01
N PRO A 168 -15.97 -10.09 -25.24
CA PRO A 168 -14.79 -9.74 -26.04
C PRO A 168 -14.60 -8.22 -26.17
N GLU A 169 -15.69 -7.46 -26.21
CA GLU A 169 -15.66 -5.99 -26.30
C GLU A 169 -15.02 -5.37 -25.05
N ILE A 170 -15.31 -5.93 -23.86
CA ILE A 170 -14.73 -5.46 -22.58
C ILE A 170 -13.31 -5.97 -22.46
N ALA A 171 -13.07 -7.26 -22.70
CA ALA A 171 -11.74 -7.87 -22.56
C ALA A 171 -10.69 -7.15 -23.44
N ASN A 172 -11.06 -6.73 -24.65
CA ASN A 172 -10.17 -6.02 -25.58
C ASN A 172 -9.79 -4.59 -25.12
N LYS A 173 -10.48 -4.04 -24.12
CA LYS A 173 -10.14 -2.74 -23.52
C LYS A 173 -9.20 -2.86 -22.34
N VAL A 174 -8.88 -4.08 -21.87
CA VAL A 174 -8.15 -4.32 -20.63
C VAL A 174 -6.74 -4.83 -20.92
N ASP A 175 -5.75 -4.08 -20.46
CA ASP A 175 -4.35 -4.48 -20.44
C ASP A 175 -3.95 -4.90 -19.03
N ILE A 176 -3.32 -6.06 -18.89
CA ILE A 176 -2.76 -6.54 -17.63
C ILE A 176 -1.25 -6.47 -17.70
N LYS A 177 -0.65 -5.75 -16.75
CA LYS A 177 0.78 -5.54 -16.66
C LYS A 177 1.35 -6.00 -15.32
N LEU A 178 2.45 -6.73 -15.37
CA LEU A 178 3.28 -6.97 -14.20
C LEU A 178 4.06 -5.68 -13.90
N GLY A 179 3.97 -5.18 -12.67
CA GLY A 179 4.65 -3.95 -12.28
C GLY A 179 4.59 -3.68 -10.79
N ASP A 180 5.51 -2.84 -10.33
CA ASP A 180 5.58 -2.37 -8.95
C ASP A 180 4.92 -0.98 -8.84
N PHE A 181 4.15 -0.73 -7.79
CA PHE A 181 3.51 0.57 -7.55
C PHE A 181 4.51 1.71 -7.26
N ASN A 182 5.76 1.39 -6.89
CA ASN A 182 6.82 2.38 -6.75
C ASN A 182 7.37 2.88 -8.10
N MET A 183 7.16 2.11 -9.17
CA MET A 183 7.57 2.43 -10.52
C MET A 183 6.60 1.79 -11.51
N LEU A 184 5.51 2.49 -11.80
CA LEU A 184 4.42 1.99 -12.64
C LEU A 184 4.86 1.88 -14.11
N PRO A 185 4.58 0.76 -14.79
CA PRO A 185 5.00 0.52 -16.18
C PRO A 185 4.07 1.21 -17.21
N VAL A 186 3.80 2.49 -16.99
CA VAL A 186 2.88 3.34 -17.77
C VAL A 186 3.43 4.74 -17.95
N ALA A 187 2.94 5.47 -18.94
CA ALA A 187 3.40 6.81 -19.28
C ALA A 187 2.87 7.89 -18.30
N ASP A 188 3.52 9.08 -18.33
CA ASP A 188 3.08 10.25 -17.60
C ASP A 188 1.76 10.78 -18.19
N GLY A 189 0.85 11.19 -17.33
CA GLY A 189 -0.39 11.87 -17.74
C GLY A 189 -1.31 11.02 -18.63
N GLU A 190 -1.25 9.70 -18.51
CA GLU A 190 -1.97 8.79 -19.40
C GLU A 190 -3.42 8.51 -18.96
N PHE A 191 -3.76 8.66 -17.68
CA PHE A 191 -5.01 8.17 -17.11
C PHE A 191 -5.92 9.27 -16.57
N ASP A 192 -7.22 9.16 -16.87
CA ASP A 192 -8.25 10.03 -16.32
C ASP A 192 -8.65 9.64 -14.89
N THR A 193 -8.53 8.35 -14.57
CA THR A 193 -8.84 7.81 -13.25
C THR A 193 -7.78 6.80 -12.82
N VAL A 194 -7.17 7.01 -11.65
CA VAL A 194 -6.25 6.07 -11.01
C VAL A 194 -6.87 5.57 -9.72
N ILE A 195 -6.85 4.26 -9.49
CA ILE A 195 -7.52 3.59 -8.37
C ILE A 195 -6.50 2.80 -7.57
N PHE A 196 -6.53 2.95 -6.25
CA PHE A 196 -5.93 2.05 -5.26
C PHE A 196 -7.06 1.44 -4.43
N HIS A 197 -7.16 0.13 -4.43
CA HIS A 197 -8.17 -0.57 -3.64
C HIS A 197 -7.51 -1.63 -2.77
N GLN A 198 -7.44 -1.37 -1.45
CA GLN A 198 -6.84 -2.27 -0.45
C GLN A 198 -5.39 -2.67 -0.77
N VAL A 199 -4.56 -1.71 -1.15
CA VAL A 199 -3.17 -1.99 -1.54
C VAL A 199 -2.16 -1.00 -0.95
N LEU A 200 -2.56 0.23 -0.63
CA LEU A 200 -1.61 1.28 -0.22
C LEU A 200 -0.98 0.97 1.14
N HIS A 201 -1.68 0.26 2.03
CA HIS A 201 -1.16 -0.16 3.33
C HIS A 201 0.02 -1.15 3.24
N TYR A 202 0.30 -1.75 2.08
CA TYR A 202 1.51 -2.54 1.82
C TYR A 202 2.72 -1.67 1.45
N ALA A 203 2.50 -0.39 1.13
CA ALA A 203 3.58 0.51 0.74
C ALA A 203 4.46 0.86 1.95
N GLN A 204 5.79 0.77 1.77
CA GLN A 204 6.76 1.21 2.78
C GLN A 204 6.83 2.74 2.87
N HIS A 205 6.64 3.40 1.73
CA HIS A 205 6.64 4.85 1.54
C HIS A 205 5.40 5.25 0.75
N PRO A 206 4.21 5.32 1.39
CA PRO A 206 2.96 5.61 0.70
C PRO A 206 2.96 6.96 -0.02
N GLU A 207 3.70 7.94 0.50
CA GLU A 207 3.89 9.24 -0.14
C GLU A 207 4.61 9.14 -1.50
N ALA A 208 5.59 8.24 -1.63
CA ALA A 208 6.28 8.02 -2.90
C ALA A 208 5.37 7.29 -3.91
N VAL A 209 4.59 6.33 -3.44
CA VAL A 209 3.61 5.60 -4.27
C VAL A 209 2.51 6.54 -4.77
N ILE A 210 2.02 7.44 -3.91
CA ILE A 210 1.04 8.46 -4.31
C ILE A 210 1.65 9.43 -5.34
N ALA A 211 2.89 9.85 -5.15
CA ALA A 211 3.59 10.72 -6.12
C ALA A 211 3.75 10.03 -7.47
N GLU A 212 4.07 8.74 -7.49
CA GLU A 212 4.15 7.93 -8.71
C GLU A 212 2.78 7.80 -9.40
N ALA A 213 1.72 7.57 -8.62
CA ALA A 213 0.36 7.57 -9.15
C ALA A 213 -0.02 8.92 -9.78
N ILE A 214 0.28 10.03 -9.10
CA ILE A 214 0.01 11.39 -9.59
C ILE A 214 0.75 11.65 -10.92
N ARG A 215 1.97 11.15 -11.11
CA ARG A 215 2.70 11.22 -12.39
C ARG A 215 1.88 10.67 -13.55
N THR A 216 1.12 9.61 -13.32
CA THR A 216 0.34 8.92 -14.37
C THR A 216 -0.99 9.58 -14.70
N ILE A 217 -1.47 10.51 -13.86
CA ILE A 217 -2.77 11.16 -14.01
C ILE A 217 -2.72 12.26 -15.06
N ALA A 218 -3.66 12.21 -16.00
CA ALA A 218 -3.86 13.25 -16.98
C ALA A 218 -4.32 14.58 -16.33
N PRO A 219 -4.09 15.74 -16.96
CA PRO A 219 -4.64 17.00 -16.48
C PRO A 219 -6.16 16.94 -16.31
N GLY A 220 -6.63 17.23 -15.09
CA GLY A 220 -8.06 17.13 -14.73
C GLY A 220 -8.54 15.72 -14.35
N GLY A 221 -7.63 14.74 -14.35
CA GLY A 221 -7.90 13.40 -13.88
C GLY A 221 -8.00 13.31 -12.35
N ARG A 222 -8.31 12.12 -11.84
CA ARG A 222 -8.57 11.88 -10.40
C ARG A 222 -7.85 10.66 -9.87
N LEU A 223 -7.54 10.72 -8.58
CA LEU A 223 -7.04 9.60 -7.77
C LEU A 223 -8.14 9.16 -6.80
N VAL A 224 -8.42 7.86 -6.75
CA VAL A 224 -9.36 7.24 -5.81
C VAL A 224 -8.59 6.22 -4.97
N ILE A 225 -8.61 6.42 -3.66
CA ILE A 225 -7.96 5.51 -2.70
C ILE A 225 -9.04 4.98 -1.76
N VAL A 226 -9.08 3.65 -1.65
CA VAL A 226 -9.95 2.91 -0.72
C VAL A 226 -9.07 1.90 0.01
N ASP A 227 -8.78 2.18 1.32
CA ASP A 227 -7.80 1.40 2.07
C ASP A 227 -8.19 1.29 3.55
#